data_a83d2e2623e40ab169958dc7a2c85c46
#
_entry.id   a83d2e2623e40ab169958dc7a2c85c46
#
_cell.length_a   1.000
_cell.length_b   1.000
_cell.length_c   1.000
_cell.angle_alpha   90.00
_cell.angle_beta   90.00
_cell.angle_gamma   90.00
#
_symmetry.space_group_name_H-M   'P 1'
#
loop_
_entity.id
_entity.type
_entity.pdbx_description
1 polymer ?
#
loop_
_entity_poly.entity_id
_entity_poly.type
_entity_poly.pdbx_seq_one_letter_code
_entity_poly.pdbx_strand_id
1 'polypeptide(L)'
;MKNSILFIFAAILFSTTMNAQLKPVKYTEGSQVLNGLFIKSAKKSANNPGILLLPAWLGIDNASKGIAEDLAKLGYNVFIADIYGEGNYPKNTGEAGKLAGFYKTNYEAYQKRINAALQELVKSGANADNIVAIGYCFGGTGVLEAVRGHLNVKGVASFHGGLGKDATRKTEPITAKVLICHGADDPFVPKDEIASFQQELRDAKADWEMIYYANSVHSFTNPEAGSDNSKGAAYNPVAAKRSFEHLQLFLNEVLKK
;
A
#
# COMPACT_ATOMS: atom_id res chain seq x y z
N MET A 1 -3.47 17.88 71.75
CA MET A 1 -3.75 18.29 70.37
C MET A 1 -2.84 17.44 69.48
N LYS A 2 -3.40 16.42 68.77
CA LYS A 2 -2.61 15.53 67.88
C LYS A 2 -2.79 16.03 66.45
N ASN A 3 -1.72 16.53 65.83
CA ASN A 3 -1.73 16.95 64.42
C ASN A 3 -1.48 15.70 63.56
N SER A 4 -2.53 15.29 62.84
CA SER A 4 -2.40 14.27 61.77
C SER A 4 -1.96 14.94 60.48
N ILE A 5 -0.76 14.64 60.01
CA ILE A 5 -0.25 15.07 58.70
C ILE A 5 -0.72 14.05 57.67
N LEU A 6 -1.60 14.50 56.75
CA LEU A 6 -2.11 13.70 55.63
C LEU A 6 -1.12 13.81 54.46
N PHE A 7 -0.39 12.72 54.19
CA PHE A 7 0.45 12.63 53.00
C PHE A 7 -0.42 12.29 51.78
N ILE A 8 -0.63 13.24 50.88
CA ILE A 8 -1.24 13.01 49.55
C ILE A 8 -0.15 12.48 48.60
N PHE A 9 -0.22 11.19 48.30
CA PHE A 9 0.60 10.61 47.23
C PHE A 9 -0.02 10.98 45.88
N ALA A 10 0.56 11.93 45.16
CA ALA A 10 0.22 12.22 43.78
C ALA A 10 0.82 11.12 42.90
N ALA A 11 0.02 10.20 42.40
CA ALA A 11 0.41 9.23 41.41
C ALA A 11 0.59 9.95 40.08
N ILE A 12 1.84 10.20 39.69
CA ILE A 12 2.19 10.71 38.35
C ILE A 12 2.00 9.54 37.36
N LEU A 13 0.88 9.55 36.63
CA LEU A 13 0.65 8.66 35.49
C LEU A 13 1.59 9.06 34.35
N PHE A 14 2.73 8.38 34.25
CA PHE A 14 3.57 8.42 33.04
C PHE A 14 2.78 7.73 31.92
N SER A 15 2.11 8.50 31.08
CA SER A 15 1.65 8.01 29.80
C SER A 15 2.87 7.84 28.88
N THR A 16 3.40 6.63 28.83
CA THR A 16 4.40 6.25 27.81
C THR A 16 3.69 6.28 26.47
N THR A 17 3.91 7.33 25.70
CA THR A 17 3.61 7.34 24.28
C THR A 17 4.50 6.26 23.65
N MET A 18 3.95 5.08 23.38
CA MET A 18 4.63 4.07 22.58
C MET A 18 4.79 4.66 21.17
N ASN A 19 5.97 5.18 20.84
CA ASN A 19 6.30 5.49 19.46
C ASN A 19 6.21 4.19 18.67
N ALA A 20 5.25 4.11 17.76
CA ALA A 20 5.14 3.00 16.83
C ALA A 20 6.41 3.01 15.95
N GLN A 21 7.20 1.94 16.00
CA GLN A 21 8.45 1.81 15.26
C GLN A 21 8.33 0.70 14.23
N LEU A 22 8.87 0.93 13.04
CA LEU A 22 9.03 -0.09 12.00
C LEU A 22 9.96 -1.20 12.49
N LYS A 23 9.47 -2.44 12.44
CA LYS A 23 10.20 -3.65 12.85
C LYS A 23 10.42 -4.53 11.65
N PRO A 24 11.66 -5.00 11.40
CA PRO A 24 11.92 -6.02 10.38
C PRO A 24 11.16 -7.31 10.71
N VAL A 25 10.56 -7.90 9.69
CA VAL A 25 9.87 -9.19 9.78
C VAL A 25 10.36 -10.08 8.66
N LYS A 26 10.95 -11.22 9.03
CA LYS A 26 11.41 -12.24 8.09
C LYS A 26 10.31 -13.27 7.87
N TYR A 27 9.99 -13.55 6.61
CA TYR A 27 8.97 -14.52 6.22
C TYR A 27 9.39 -15.24 4.93
N THR A 28 8.60 -16.16 4.42
CA THR A 28 8.96 -16.94 3.23
C THR A 28 7.79 -17.08 2.25
N GLU A 29 8.11 -17.17 0.97
CA GLU A 29 7.24 -17.71 -0.05
C GLU A 29 8.00 -18.81 -0.78
N GLY A 30 7.51 -20.06 -0.67
CA GLY A 30 8.30 -21.23 -1.07
C GLY A 30 9.65 -21.27 -0.35
N SER A 31 10.74 -21.39 -1.09
CA SER A 31 12.12 -21.37 -0.57
C SER A 31 12.69 -19.94 -0.47
N GLN A 32 12.02 -18.92 -1.02
CA GLN A 32 12.52 -17.55 -1.00
C GLN A 32 12.26 -16.90 0.35
N VAL A 33 13.33 -16.40 0.95
CA VAL A 33 13.26 -15.55 2.15
C VAL A 33 12.92 -14.12 1.76
N LEU A 34 12.01 -13.50 2.51
CA LEU A 34 11.49 -12.16 2.31
C LEU A 34 11.68 -11.35 3.59
N ASN A 35 12.04 -10.08 3.46
CA ASN A 35 12.31 -9.18 4.59
C ASN A 35 11.39 -7.95 4.52
N GLY A 36 10.17 -8.08 5.05
CA GLY A 36 9.22 -6.98 5.17
C GLY A 36 9.45 -6.10 6.39
N LEU A 37 8.64 -5.06 6.50
CA LEU A 37 8.62 -4.19 7.69
C LEU A 37 7.20 -4.12 8.25
N PHE A 38 7.05 -4.25 9.55
CA PHE A 38 5.77 -4.11 10.25
C PHE A 38 5.81 -2.92 11.21
N ILE A 39 4.74 -2.15 11.23
CA ILE A 39 4.50 -1.13 12.25
C ILE A 39 3.11 -1.32 12.83
N LYS A 40 3.05 -1.40 14.16
CA LYS A 40 1.80 -1.54 14.88
C LYS A 40 1.08 -0.20 14.95
N SER A 41 -0.24 -0.24 14.86
CA SER A 41 -1.10 0.92 15.09
C SER A 41 -0.72 1.68 16.38
N ALA A 42 -0.62 3.00 16.28
CA ALA A 42 -0.45 3.87 17.43
C ALA A 42 -1.74 3.99 18.30
N LYS A 43 -2.88 3.56 17.76
CA LYS A 43 -4.18 3.59 18.43
C LYS A 43 -4.69 2.17 18.67
N LYS A 44 -5.28 1.93 19.83
CA LYS A 44 -5.98 0.66 20.11
C LYS A 44 -7.28 0.62 19.30
N SER A 45 -7.56 -0.52 18.67
CA SER A 45 -8.83 -0.79 18.00
C SER A 45 -9.24 -2.24 18.26
N ALA A 46 -10.50 -2.46 18.57
CA ALA A 46 -11.07 -3.81 18.71
C ALA A 46 -11.08 -4.55 17.36
N ASN A 47 -11.14 -3.82 16.25
CA ASN A 47 -11.23 -4.37 14.91
C ASN A 47 -9.87 -4.57 14.22
N ASN A 48 -8.75 -4.14 14.84
CA ASN A 48 -7.38 -4.31 14.35
C ASN A 48 -7.22 -4.13 12.83
N PRO A 49 -7.59 -2.95 12.26
CA PRO A 49 -7.53 -2.74 10.82
C PRO A 49 -6.10 -2.85 10.30
N GLY A 50 -5.93 -3.51 9.17
CA GLY A 50 -4.64 -3.76 8.54
C GLY A 50 -4.48 -3.07 7.20
N ILE A 51 -3.28 -2.60 6.92
CA ILE A 51 -2.85 -2.09 5.61
C ILE A 51 -1.68 -2.94 5.12
N LEU A 52 -1.87 -3.58 3.97
CA LEU A 52 -0.77 -4.16 3.21
C LEU A 52 -0.23 -3.11 2.24
N LEU A 53 1.00 -2.64 2.45
CA LEU A 53 1.66 -1.65 1.61
C LEU A 53 2.61 -2.32 0.62
N LEU A 54 2.34 -2.16 -0.68
CA LEU A 54 3.20 -2.64 -1.75
C LEU A 54 4.08 -1.47 -2.24
N PRO A 55 5.41 -1.57 -2.12
CA PRO A 55 6.33 -0.50 -2.48
C PRO A 55 6.49 -0.35 -3.99
N ALA A 56 7.14 0.73 -4.40
CA ALA A 56 7.54 0.97 -5.78
C ALA A 56 8.64 -0.02 -6.25
N TRP A 57 9.05 0.09 -7.51
CA TRP A 57 9.94 -0.84 -8.20
C TRP A 57 11.35 -0.99 -7.64
N LEU A 58 11.82 -0.05 -6.83
CA LEU A 58 13.10 -0.16 -6.11
C LEU A 58 13.00 -1.00 -4.81
N GLY A 59 11.80 -1.43 -4.44
CA GLY A 59 11.53 -2.14 -3.20
C GLY A 59 11.25 -1.18 -2.03
N ILE A 60 11.50 -1.64 -0.80
CA ILE A 60 11.23 -0.87 0.43
C ILE A 60 12.19 0.31 0.53
N ASP A 61 11.65 1.52 0.46
CA ASP A 61 12.37 2.79 0.46
C ASP A 61 11.89 3.73 1.59
N ASN A 62 12.46 4.94 1.66
CA ASN A 62 12.06 5.93 2.65
C ASN A 62 10.63 6.44 2.45
N ALA A 63 10.15 6.52 1.20
CA ALA A 63 8.79 6.94 0.93
C ALA A 63 7.77 5.93 1.48
N SER A 64 7.96 4.64 1.23
CA SER A 64 7.10 3.57 1.76
C SER A 64 7.13 3.49 3.29
N LYS A 65 8.30 3.72 3.92
CA LYS A 65 8.42 3.79 5.38
C LYS A 65 7.64 4.97 5.96
N GLY A 66 7.78 6.17 5.39
CA GLY A 66 7.05 7.36 5.83
C GLY A 66 5.53 7.19 5.72
N ILE A 67 5.05 6.62 4.61
CA ILE A 67 3.62 6.30 4.41
C ILE A 67 3.13 5.32 5.49
N ALA A 68 3.91 4.27 5.78
CA ALA A 68 3.54 3.29 6.81
C ALA A 68 3.46 3.92 8.20
N GLU A 69 4.39 4.81 8.55
CA GLU A 69 4.38 5.56 9.82
C GLU A 69 3.15 6.46 9.94
N ASP A 70 2.80 7.18 8.88
CA ASP A 70 1.63 8.07 8.88
C ASP A 70 0.31 7.27 9.00
N LEU A 71 0.20 6.14 8.31
CA LEU A 71 -0.96 5.25 8.45
C LEU A 71 -1.04 4.62 9.85
N ALA A 72 0.07 4.28 10.47
CA ALA A 72 0.09 3.76 11.83
C ALA A 72 -0.36 4.82 12.85
N LYS A 73 -0.01 6.10 12.67
CA LYS A 73 -0.52 7.22 13.46
C LYS A 73 -2.04 7.39 13.30
N LEU A 74 -2.59 7.08 12.13
CA LEU A 74 -4.02 7.11 11.84
C LEU A 74 -4.78 5.94 12.48
N GLY A 75 -4.08 4.90 12.93
CA GLY A 75 -4.70 3.78 13.67
C GLY A 75 -4.70 2.45 12.91
N TYR A 76 -3.87 2.28 11.90
CA TYR A 76 -3.76 1.04 11.14
C TYR A 76 -2.50 0.24 11.52
N ASN A 77 -2.60 -1.09 11.53
CA ASN A 77 -1.44 -1.97 11.52
C ASN A 77 -0.93 -2.05 10.07
N VAL A 78 0.33 -1.73 9.83
CA VAL A 78 0.85 -1.65 8.45
C VAL A 78 1.99 -2.63 8.25
N PHE A 79 1.94 -3.37 7.14
CA PHE A 79 3.00 -4.25 6.70
C PHE A 79 3.49 -3.81 5.32
N ILE A 80 4.77 -3.48 5.20
CA ILE A 80 5.40 -3.18 3.91
C ILE A 80 5.96 -4.48 3.35
N ALA A 81 5.44 -4.90 2.20
CA ALA A 81 5.82 -6.16 1.57
C ALA A 81 7.21 -6.09 0.92
N ASP A 82 7.99 -7.15 1.09
CA ASP A 82 9.13 -7.43 0.23
C ASP A 82 8.67 -8.34 -0.92
N ILE A 83 8.77 -7.86 -2.15
CA ILE A 83 8.37 -8.62 -3.33
C ILE A 83 9.54 -9.40 -3.90
N TYR A 84 10.74 -8.85 -3.84
CA TYR A 84 11.90 -9.42 -4.52
C TYR A 84 12.57 -10.55 -3.73
N GLY A 85 12.74 -10.33 -2.44
CA GLY A 85 13.35 -11.30 -1.53
C GLY A 85 14.85 -11.12 -1.34
N GLU A 86 15.35 -11.74 -0.27
CA GLU A 86 16.76 -11.71 0.11
C GLU A 86 17.65 -12.20 -1.03
N GLY A 87 18.68 -11.42 -1.36
CA GLY A 87 19.60 -11.68 -2.45
C GLY A 87 19.16 -11.16 -3.83
N ASN A 88 17.90 -10.69 -3.99
CA ASN A 88 17.35 -10.27 -5.29
C ASN A 88 17.00 -8.76 -5.35
N TYR A 89 17.47 -7.96 -4.39
CA TYR A 89 17.18 -6.52 -4.41
C TYR A 89 17.90 -5.82 -5.58
N PRO A 90 17.19 -4.95 -6.32
CA PRO A 90 17.79 -4.24 -7.44
C PRO A 90 18.87 -3.26 -6.94
N LYS A 91 20.01 -3.23 -7.60
CA LYS A 91 21.13 -2.33 -7.30
C LYS A 91 21.07 -1.03 -8.09
N ASN A 92 20.26 -0.97 -9.12
CA ASN A 92 20.07 0.18 -10.01
C ASN A 92 18.69 0.11 -10.69
N THR A 93 18.33 1.17 -11.39
CA THR A 93 17.04 1.27 -12.10
C THR A 93 16.87 0.26 -13.23
N GLY A 94 17.96 -0.15 -13.89
CA GLY A 94 17.92 -1.18 -14.95
C GLY A 94 17.56 -2.56 -14.38
N GLU A 95 18.12 -2.93 -13.23
CA GLU A 95 17.76 -4.17 -12.52
C GLU A 95 16.33 -4.10 -11.97
N ALA A 96 15.94 -2.95 -11.40
CA ALA A 96 14.58 -2.73 -10.92
C ALA A 96 13.55 -2.89 -12.04
N GLY A 97 13.81 -2.34 -13.22
CA GLY A 97 12.96 -2.49 -14.39
C GLY A 97 12.80 -3.95 -14.83
N LYS A 98 13.88 -4.74 -14.84
CA LYS A 98 13.85 -6.18 -15.16
C LYS A 98 13.03 -6.97 -14.15
N LEU A 99 13.25 -6.74 -12.84
CA LEU A 99 12.54 -7.43 -11.77
C LEU A 99 11.05 -7.07 -11.76
N ALA A 100 10.71 -5.79 -11.85
CA ALA A 100 9.32 -5.36 -11.93
C ALA A 100 8.63 -5.90 -13.20
N GLY A 101 9.33 -5.91 -14.33
CA GLY A 101 8.86 -6.52 -15.58
C GLY A 101 8.57 -8.00 -15.43
N PHE A 102 9.46 -8.75 -14.76
CA PHE A 102 9.25 -10.17 -14.47
C PHE A 102 7.93 -10.40 -13.71
N TYR A 103 7.68 -9.67 -12.62
CA TYR A 103 6.46 -9.86 -11.84
C TYR A 103 5.20 -9.38 -12.58
N LYS A 104 5.29 -8.33 -13.41
CA LYS A 104 4.16 -7.89 -14.24
C LYS A 104 3.74 -8.93 -15.28
N THR A 105 4.70 -9.67 -15.84
CA THR A 105 4.42 -10.74 -16.83
C THR A 105 4.12 -12.09 -16.15
N ASN A 106 4.68 -12.35 -14.97
CA ASN A 106 4.45 -13.55 -14.18
C ASN A 106 3.52 -13.23 -12.99
N TYR A 107 2.30 -12.81 -13.32
CA TYR A 107 1.33 -12.32 -12.34
C TYR A 107 1.02 -13.33 -11.22
N GLU A 108 1.03 -14.62 -11.49
CA GLU A 108 0.83 -15.65 -10.46
C GLU A 108 1.96 -15.64 -9.40
N ALA A 109 3.21 -15.45 -9.83
CA ALA A 109 4.34 -15.30 -8.93
C ALA A 109 4.18 -14.02 -8.10
N TYR A 110 3.70 -12.93 -8.72
CA TYR A 110 3.43 -11.68 -8.02
C TYR A 110 2.34 -11.85 -6.97
N GLN A 111 1.22 -12.47 -7.32
CA GLN A 111 0.12 -12.76 -6.40
C GLN A 111 0.58 -13.64 -5.22
N LYS A 112 1.45 -14.63 -5.44
CA LYS A 112 2.03 -15.45 -4.37
C LYS A 112 2.87 -14.60 -3.40
N ARG A 113 3.73 -13.69 -3.90
CA ARG A 113 4.50 -12.76 -3.07
C ARG A 113 3.60 -11.86 -2.23
N ILE A 114 2.57 -11.29 -2.86
CA ILE A 114 1.60 -10.42 -2.18
C ILE A 114 0.84 -11.20 -1.12
N ASN A 115 0.39 -12.42 -1.43
CA ASN A 115 -0.33 -13.25 -0.48
C ASN A 115 0.55 -13.64 0.72
N ALA A 116 1.83 -13.97 0.51
CA ALA A 116 2.75 -14.26 1.61
C ALA A 116 2.87 -13.07 2.57
N ALA A 117 2.98 -11.84 2.04
CA ALA A 117 3.01 -10.62 2.84
C ALA A 117 1.68 -10.34 3.55
N LEU A 118 0.54 -10.62 2.90
CA LEU A 118 -0.79 -10.51 3.49
C LEU A 118 -0.95 -11.45 4.69
N GLN A 119 -0.53 -12.70 4.56
CA GLN A 119 -0.56 -13.66 5.66
C GLN A 119 0.33 -13.21 6.83
N GLU A 120 1.47 -12.59 6.54
CA GLU A 120 2.37 -12.10 7.58
C GLU A 120 1.80 -10.87 8.30
N LEU A 121 1.09 -9.98 7.60
CA LEU A 121 0.32 -8.90 8.24
C LEU A 121 -0.72 -9.45 9.23
N VAL A 122 -1.44 -10.51 8.85
CA VAL A 122 -2.42 -11.17 9.74
C VAL A 122 -1.73 -11.78 10.95
N LYS A 123 -0.64 -12.52 10.78
CA LYS A 123 0.16 -13.08 11.88
C LYS A 123 0.72 -11.99 12.81
N SER A 124 1.01 -10.81 12.26
CA SER A 124 1.46 -9.65 13.02
C SER A 124 0.35 -8.96 13.82
N GLY A 125 -0.90 -9.42 13.70
CA GLY A 125 -2.04 -9.02 14.54
C GLY A 125 -3.10 -8.17 13.85
N ALA A 126 -3.07 -8.00 12.53
CA ALA A 126 -4.18 -7.42 11.80
C ALA A 126 -5.34 -8.44 11.68
N ASN A 127 -6.58 -7.94 11.70
CA ASN A 127 -7.75 -8.77 11.47
C ASN A 127 -7.86 -9.13 9.98
N ALA A 128 -7.83 -10.43 9.67
CA ALA A 128 -7.88 -10.96 8.31
C ALA A 128 -9.09 -10.47 7.48
N ASP A 129 -10.20 -10.14 8.14
CA ASP A 129 -11.42 -9.66 7.51
C ASP A 129 -11.53 -8.13 7.49
N ASN A 130 -10.43 -7.41 7.79
CA ASN A 130 -10.43 -5.95 7.89
C ASN A 130 -9.12 -5.36 7.34
N ILE A 131 -8.75 -5.72 6.09
CA ILE A 131 -7.50 -5.34 5.43
C ILE A 131 -7.80 -4.62 4.12
N VAL A 132 -7.05 -3.54 3.87
CA VAL A 132 -6.91 -2.89 2.55
C VAL A 132 -5.46 -3.03 2.09
N ALA A 133 -5.26 -3.33 0.80
CA ALA A 133 -3.94 -3.25 0.20
C ALA A 133 -3.77 -1.93 -0.56
N ILE A 134 -2.66 -1.23 -0.34
CA ILE A 134 -2.32 0.00 -1.06
C ILE A 134 -0.97 -0.17 -1.76
N GLY A 135 -0.80 0.46 -2.91
CA GLY A 135 0.44 0.30 -3.65
C GLY A 135 0.77 1.51 -4.53
N TYR A 136 2.07 1.72 -4.72
CA TYR A 136 2.63 2.84 -5.45
C TYR A 136 3.44 2.36 -6.65
N CYS A 137 3.22 2.94 -7.83
CA CYS A 137 3.94 2.57 -9.07
C CYS A 137 3.81 1.05 -9.35
N PHE A 138 4.90 0.30 -9.29
CA PHE A 138 4.91 -1.18 -9.37
C PHE A 138 3.96 -1.81 -8.34
N GLY A 139 3.99 -1.36 -7.08
CA GLY A 139 3.04 -1.80 -6.06
C GLY A 139 1.59 -1.45 -6.38
N GLY A 140 1.33 -0.34 -7.10
CA GLY A 140 0.01 0.02 -7.61
C GLY A 140 -0.53 -1.00 -8.60
N THR A 141 0.31 -1.53 -9.51
CA THR A 141 -0.04 -2.70 -10.33
C THR A 141 -0.28 -3.93 -9.47
N GLY A 142 0.53 -4.12 -8.41
CA GLY A 142 0.43 -5.28 -7.52
C GLY A 142 -0.89 -5.36 -6.77
N VAL A 143 -1.45 -4.24 -6.30
CA VAL A 143 -2.74 -4.29 -5.61
C VAL A 143 -3.89 -4.64 -6.56
N LEU A 144 -3.77 -4.30 -7.86
CA LEU A 144 -4.73 -4.78 -8.87
C LEU A 144 -4.59 -6.28 -9.09
N GLU A 145 -3.35 -6.80 -9.07
CA GLU A 145 -3.14 -8.24 -9.11
C GLU A 145 -3.66 -8.96 -7.86
N ALA A 146 -3.65 -8.31 -6.69
CA ALA A 146 -4.26 -8.87 -5.49
C ALA A 146 -5.76 -9.12 -5.66
N VAL A 147 -6.52 -8.17 -6.24
CA VAL A 147 -7.97 -8.37 -6.47
C VAL A 147 -8.25 -9.29 -7.64
N ARG A 148 -7.44 -9.27 -8.70
CA ARG A 148 -7.52 -10.23 -9.82
C ARG A 148 -7.24 -11.67 -9.37
N GLY A 149 -6.40 -11.84 -8.34
CA GLY A 149 -6.06 -13.12 -7.70
C GLY A 149 -6.95 -13.49 -6.52
N HIS A 150 -8.04 -12.75 -6.28
CA HIS A 150 -9.00 -12.98 -5.19
C HIS A 150 -8.37 -13.07 -3.79
N LEU A 151 -7.31 -12.30 -3.51
CA LEU A 151 -6.75 -12.23 -2.17
C LEU A 151 -7.77 -11.63 -1.21
N ASN A 152 -7.75 -12.10 0.05
CA ASN A 152 -8.72 -11.65 1.07
C ASN A 152 -8.44 -10.23 1.54
N VAL A 153 -8.87 -9.24 0.76
CA VAL A 153 -8.82 -7.80 1.08
C VAL A 153 -10.18 -7.17 0.87
N LYS A 154 -10.54 -6.20 1.71
CA LYS A 154 -11.81 -5.45 1.61
C LYS A 154 -11.77 -4.39 0.52
N GLY A 155 -10.58 -3.91 0.21
CA GLY A 155 -10.38 -2.93 -0.84
C GLY A 155 -8.91 -2.80 -1.22
N VAL A 156 -8.68 -2.11 -2.34
CA VAL A 156 -7.34 -1.79 -2.83
C VAL A 156 -7.27 -0.33 -3.26
N ALA A 157 -6.11 0.31 -3.07
CA ALA A 157 -5.83 1.63 -3.58
C ALA A 157 -4.52 1.64 -4.38
N SER A 158 -4.61 1.97 -5.67
CA SER A 158 -3.48 2.07 -6.59
C SER A 158 -3.11 3.52 -6.84
N PHE A 159 -1.86 3.89 -6.58
CA PHE A 159 -1.31 5.21 -6.85
C PHE A 159 -0.36 5.14 -8.03
N HIS A 160 -0.66 5.87 -9.10
CA HIS A 160 0.14 5.92 -10.34
C HIS A 160 0.68 4.53 -10.78
N GLY A 161 -0.13 3.47 -10.60
CA GLY A 161 0.18 2.12 -11.04
C GLY A 161 -0.14 1.92 -12.52
N GLY A 162 0.56 0.98 -13.18
CA GLY A 162 0.11 0.44 -14.46
C GLY A 162 -1.19 -0.35 -14.26
N LEU A 163 -2.12 -0.21 -15.17
CA LEU A 163 -3.50 -0.71 -15.05
C LEU A 163 -3.74 -1.99 -15.85
N GLY A 164 -2.90 -2.25 -16.85
CA GLY A 164 -3.05 -3.35 -17.79
C GLY A 164 -2.97 -4.73 -17.16
N LYS A 165 -3.57 -5.70 -17.85
CA LYS A 165 -3.39 -7.13 -17.63
C LYS A 165 -3.19 -7.83 -18.97
N ASP A 166 -2.73 -9.07 -18.94
CA ASP A 166 -2.73 -9.94 -20.11
C ASP A 166 -4.16 -10.12 -20.64
N ALA A 167 -4.37 -9.79 -21.91
CA ALA A 167 -5.68 -9.83 -22.56
C ALA A 167 -6.30 -11.25 -22.65
N THR A 168 -5.48 -12.29 -22.53
CA THR A 168 -5.94 -13.69 -22.52
C THR A 168 -6.58 -14.12 -21.20
N ARG A 169 -6.36 -13.34 -20.12
CA ARG A 169 -6.92 -13.63 -18.80
C ARG A 169 -8.39 -13.28 -18.75
N LYS A 170 -9.20 -14.21 -18.27
CA LYS A 170 -10.60 -13.95 -17.98
C LYS A 170 -10.77 -12.83 -16.97
N THR A 171 -11.86 -12.08 -17.11
CA THR A 171 -12.30 -11.15 -16.09
C THR A 171 -13.25 -11.88 -15.15
N GLU A 172 -12.85 -11.99 -13.90
CA GLU A 172 -13.65 -12.60 -12.83
C GLU A 172 -14.26 -11.50 -11.95
N PRO A 173 -15.34 -11.75 -11.23
CA PRO A 173 -15.95 -10.76 -10.35
C PRO A 173 -14.96 -10.26 -9.26
N ILE A 174 -14.94 -8.94 -9.05
CA ILE A 174 -14.13 -8.31 -8.00
C ILE A 174 -15.09 -7.81 -6.92
N THR A 175 -14.98 -8.36 -5.71
CA THR A 175 -15.83 -7.99 -4.56
C THR A 175 -15.19 -6.92 -3.66
N ALA A 176 -13.90 -6.76 -3.73
CA ALA A 176 -13.17 -5.70 -3.02
C ALA A 176 -13.44 -4.34 -3.68
N LYS A 177 -13.52 -3.27 -2.87
CA LYS A 177 -13.60 -1.90 -3.40
C LYS A 177 -12.26 -1.46 -4.02
N VAL A 178 -12.31 -0.67 -5.08
CA VAL A 178 -11.12 -0.27 -5.84
C VAL A 178 -11.01 1.25 -5.93
N LEU A 179 -9.93 1.82 -5.41
CA LEU A 179 -9.58 3.22 -5.59
C LEU A 179 -8.36 3.35 -6.51
N ILE A 180 -8.47 4.19 -7.54
CA ILE A 180 -7.36 4.52 -8.44
C ILE A 180 -7.03 5.99 -8.33
N CYS A 181 -5.82 6.31 -7.91
CA CYS A 181 -5.25 7.65 -7.87
C CYS A 181 -4.28 7.83 -9.04
N HIS A 182 -4.74 8.47 -10.13
CA HIS A 182 -4.04 8.50 -11.41
C HIS A 182 -3.56 9.91 -11.78
N GLY A 183 -2.29 10.04 -12.20
CA GLY A 183 -1.79 11.28 -12.79
C GLY A 183 -2.43 11.51 -14.17
N ALA A 184 -3.14 12.64 -14.36
CA ALA A 184 -3.87 12.89 -15.59
C ALA A 184 -2.98 12.95 -16.85
N ASP A 185 -1.68 13.23 -16.65
CA ASP A 185 -0.67 13.39 -17.69
C ASP A 185 0.40 12.27 -17.62
N ASP A 186 0.10 11.13 -16.99
CA ASP A 186 1.04 10.00 -16.87
C ASP A 186 1.27 9.34 -18.24
N PRO A 187 2.49 9.49 -18.82
CA PRO A 187 2.78 8.96 -20.16
C PRO A 187 2.99 7.44 -20.16
N PHE A 188 3.16 6.82 -19.02
CA PHE A 188 3.41 5.37 -18.89
C PHE A 188 2.14 4.52 -18.85
N VAL A 189 0.96 5.17 -18.79
CA VAL A 189 -0.35 4.50 -18.83
C VAL A 189 -1.15 5.06 -20.02
N PRO A 190 -1.12 4.39 -21.17
CA PRO A 190 -1.82 4.83 -22.38
C PRO A 190 -3.35 4.91 -22.17
N LYS A 191 -4.03 5.79 -22.92
CA LYS A 191 -5.47 6.03 -22.80
C LYS A 191 -6.30 4.77 -23.09
N ASP A 192 -5.85 3.93 -24.00
CA ASP A 192 -6.47 2.64 -24.32
C ASP A 192 -6.31 1.61 -23.19
N GLU A 193 -5.18 1.62 -22.46
CA GLU A 193 -5.01 0.83 -21.25
C GLU A 193 -6.00 1.27 -20.17
N ILE A 194 -6.19 2.59 -19.98
CA ILE A 194 -7.17 3.14 -19.03
C ILE A 194 -8.58 2.71 -19.42
N ALA A 195 -8.95 2.84 -20.70
CA ALA A 195 -10.27 2.46 -21.19
C ALA A 195 -10.53 0.96 -21.01
N SER A 196 -9.54 0.12 -21.34
CA SER A 196 -9.60 -1.34 -21.18
C SER A 196 -9.75 -1.75 -19.71
N PHE A 197 -9.01 -1.09 -18.83
CA PHE A 197 -9.10 -1.33 -17.38
C PHE A 197 -10.46 -0.93 -16.81
N GLN A 198 -10.99 0.23 -17.20
CA GLN A 198 -12.33 0.64 -16.80
C GLN A 198 -13.41 -0.33 -17.29
N GLN A 199 -13.24 -0.90 -18.51
CA GLN A 199 -14.14 -1.93 -19.00
C GLN A 199 -14.00 -3.23 -18.18
N GLU A 200 -12.77 -3.64 -17.85
CA GLU A 200 -12.53 -4.78 -16.95
C GLU A 200 -13.27 -4.63 -15.62
N LEU A 201 -13.22 -3.45 -14.98
CA LEU A 201 -13.89 -3.22 -13.70
C LEU A 201 -15.44 -3.29 -13.84
N ARG A 202 -15.99 -2.81 -14.96
CA ARG A 202 -17.45 -2.96 -15.25
C ARG A 202 -17.84 -4.42 -15.43
N ASP A 203 -17.06 -5.18 -16.21
CA ASP A 203 -17.29 -6.59 -16.47
C ASP A 203 -17.16 -7.43 -15.19
N ALA A 204 -16.19 -7.06 -14.33
CA ALA A 204 -15.97 -7.64 -13.01
C ALA A 204 -17.04 -7.22 -11.98
N LYS A 205 -17.98 -6.32 -12.32
CA LYS A 205 -18.99 -5.75 -11.41
C LYS A 205 -18.37 -5.16 -10.13
N ALA A 206 -17.16 -4.59 -10.25
CA ALA A 206 -16.45 -4.00 -9.15
C ALA A 206 -17.11 -2.69 -8.67
N ASP A 207 -17.00 -2.39 -7.38
CA ASP A 207 -17.26 -1.07 -6.82
C ASP A 207 -15.94 -0.28 -6.86
N TRP A 208 -15.87 0.76 -7.71
CA TRP A 208 -14.62 1.44 -8.00
C TRP A 208 -14.75 2.94 -8.20
N GLU A 209 -13.68 3.64 -7.84
CA GLU A 209 -13.46 5.05 -8.12
C GLU A 209 -12.11 5.25 -8.83
N MET A 210 -12.06 6.16 -9.79
CA MET A 210 -10.81 6.59 -10.44
C MET A 210 -10.73 8.11 -10.44
N ILE A 211 -9.71 8.64 -9.76
CA ILE A 211 -9.49 10.07 -9.58
C ILE A 211 -8.27 10.50 -10.39
N TYR A 212 -8.47 11.49 -11.26
CA TYR A 212 -7.43 12.09 -12.09
C TYR A 212 -6.91 13.36 -11.44
N TYR A 213 -5.60 13.44 -11.27
CA TYR A 213 -4.93 14.61 -10.73
C TYR A 213 -4.30 15.41 -11.87
N ALA A 214 -4.84 16.59 -12.16
CA ALA A 214 -4.35 17.47 -13.21
C ALA A 214 -2.88 17.88 -12.98
N ASN A 215 -2.13 18.09 -14.07
CA ASN A 215 -0.71 18.46 -14.05
C ASN A 215 0.16 17.47 -13.25
N SER A 216 -0.22 16.20 -13.24
CA SER A 216 0.48 15.14 -12.54
C SER A 216 0.83 14.02 -13.49
N VAL A 217 2.10 13.67 -13.50
CA VAL A 217 2.68 12.54 -14.24
C VAL A 217 2.89 11.35 -13.30
N HIS A 218 3.61 10.32 -13.74
CA HIS A 218 3.97 9.18 -12.90
C HIS A 218 4.69 9.62 -11.62
N SER A 219 4.61 8.83 -10.55
CA SER A 219 5.26 9.09 -9.26
C SER A 219 4.91 10.43 -8.59
N PHE A 220 3.76 11.00 -8.87
CA PHE A 220 3.36 12.32 -8.35
C PHE A 220 3.28 12.39 -6.81
N THR A 221 3.27 11.27 -6.13
CA THR A 221 3.28 11.20 -4.66
C THR A 221 4.69 11.18 -4.05
N ASN A 222 5.75 10.96 -4.85
CA ASN A 222 7.11 10.79 -4.33
C ASN A 222 7.94 12.07 -4.43
N PRO A 223 8.31 12.72 -3.30
CA PRO A 223 9.13 13.92 -3.30
C PRO A 223 10.52 13.74 -3.97
N GLU A 224 11.06 12.50 -3.97
CA GLU A 224 12.36 12.19 -4.58
C GLU A 224 12.30 12.10 -6.11
N ALA A 225 11.10 12.12 -6.72
CA ALA A 225 10.94 12.10 -8.18
C ALA A 225 11.32 13.42 -8.87
N GLY A 226 11.62 14.48 -8.09
CA GLY A 226 11.88 15.81 -8.64
C GLY A 226 10.61 16.51 -9.10
N SER A 227 10.75 17.64 -9.83
CA SER A 227 9.61 18.51 -10.20
C SER A 227 9.47 18.71 -11.72
N ASP A 228 10.19 17.95 -12.55
CA ASP A 228 10.21 18.11 -14.00
C ASP A 228 9.28 17.08 -14.68
N ASN A 229 8.05 17.51 -14.98
CA ASN A 229 7.03 16.67 -15.62
C ASN A 229 7.47 16.17 -17.03
N SER A 230 8.41 16.87 -17.71
CA SER A 230 8.86 16.45 -19.04
C SER A 230 9.58 15.09 -19.05
N LYS A 231 10.04 14.64 -17.88
CA LYS A 231 10.67 13.32 -17.67
C LYS A 231 9.65 12.18 -17.53
N GLY A 232 8.36 12.49 -17.47
CA GLY A 232 7.28 11.52 -17.34
C GLY A 232 7.06 11.03 -15.91
N ALA A 233 7.96 11.33 -14.96
CA ALA A 233 7.82 11.05 -13.53
C ALA A 233 8.29 12.27 -12.74
N ALA A 234 7.42 12.83 -11.88
CA ALA A 234 7.72 14.01 -11.08
C ALA A 234 6.75 14.15 -9.90
N TYR A 235 7.21 14.79 -8.83
CA TYR A 235 6.42 15.09 -7.64
C TYR A 235 5.46 16.25 -7.89
N ASN A 236 4.20 16.08 -7.49
CA ASN A 236 3.22 17.15 -7.42
C ASN A 236 2.66 17.23 -5.99
N PRO A 237 3.07 18.22 -5.17
CA PRO A 237 2.68 18.28 -3.75
C PRO A 237 1.18 18.44 -3.54
N VAL A 238 0.48 19.10 -4.47
CA VAL A 238 -0.98 19.27 -4.39
C VAL A 238 -1.70 17.97 -4.66
N ALA A 239 -1.29 17.25 -5.70
CA ALA A 239 -1.84 15.95 -6.04
C ALA A 239 -1.50 14.88 -4.97
N ALA A 240 -0.26 14.89 -4.46
CA ALA A 240 0.16 14.00 -3.39
C ALA A 240 -0.70 14.18 -2.13
N LYS A 241 -0.89 15.43 -1.67
CA LYS A 241 -1.74 15.74 -0.53
C LYS A 241 -3.18 15.27 -0.75
N ARG A 242 -3.80 15.67 -1.88
CA ARG A 242 -5.19 15.30 -2.20
C ARG A 242 -5.39 13.81 -2.32
N SER A 243 -4.46 13.10 -2.96
CA SER A 243 -4.56 11.65 -3.10
C SER A 243 -4.48 10.92 -1.75
N PHE A 244 -3.70 11.44 -0.80
CA PHE A 244 -3.67 10.91 0.55
C PHE A 244 -4.96 11.20 1.33
N GLU A 245 -5.58 12.36 1.13
CA GLU A 245 -6.90 12.69 1.69
C GLU A 245 -7.99 11.75 1.13
N HIS A 246 -8.00 11.50 -0.18
CA HIS A 246 -8.91 10.52 -0.79
C HIS A 246 -8.67 9.09 -0.27
N LEU A 247 -7.41 8.71 -0.07
CA LEU A 247 -7.09 7.43 0.60
C LEU A 247 -7.71 7.36 2.00
N GLN A 248 -7.62 8.42 2.79
CA GLN A 248 -8.21 8.42 4.14
C GLN A 248 -9.73 8.27 4.11
N LEU A 249 -10.43 8.93 3.17
CA LEU A 249 -11.86 8.75 2.97
C LEU A 249 -12.19 7.30 2.61
N PHE A 250 -11.48 6.73 1.63
CA PHE A 250 -11.62 5.34 1.23
C PHE A 250 -11.38 4.36 2.38
N LEU A 251 -10.31 4.54 3.15
CA LEU A 251 -10.01 3.69 4.30
C LEU A 251 -11.09 3.77 5.40
N ASN A 252 -11.68 4.95 5.62
CA ASN A 252 -12.77 5.13 6.59
C ASN A 252 -14.08 4.47 6.12
N GLU A 253 -14.31 4.39 4.81
CA GLU A 253 -15.46 3.69 4.24
C GLU A 253 -15.31 2.17 4.33
N VAL A 254 -14.12 1.66 3.99
CA VAL A 254 -13.88 0.23 3.80
C VAL A 254 -13.56 -0.50 5.10
N LEU A 255 -12.80 0.14 6.01
CA LEU A 255 -12.28 -0.49 7.21
C LEU A 255 -13.05 -0.07 8.47
N LYS A 256 -13.33 -1.04 9.32
CA LYS A 256 -13.86 -0.80 10.68
C LYS A 256 -12.70 -0.47 11.62
N LYS A 257 -12.83 0.63 12.38
CA LYS A 257 -11.86 1.04 13.41
C LYS A 257 -12.31 0.66 14.81
#